data_b7c9919a8f1dd8376da1f70f7af65c4a
#
_entry.id   b7c9919a8f1dd8376da1f70f7af65c4a
#
_cell.length_a   1.000
_cell.length_b   1.000
_cell.length_c   1.000
_cell.angle_alpha   90.00
_cell.angle_beta   90.00
_cell.angle_gamma   90.00
#
_symmetry.space_group_name_H-M   'P 1'
#
loop_
_entity.id
_entity.type
_entity.pdbx_description
1 polymer ?
#
loop_
_entity_poly.entity_id
_entity_poly.type
_entity_poly.pdbx_seq_one_letter_code
_entity_poly.pdbx_strand_id
1 'polypeptide(L)'
;MFRKLTDTVYASPQIGLDDVADAKALGIGLIVNNRPEGESGDQTPGAELAAAAQAAGIAYVAIPVTHAGFSEPQVAAMREALDRAGDSAVLAYCRSGTRSTLLWALAEASAGGDPAMLAEAAAGAGYDLAPVAPLLDMLAARAG
;
A
#
# COMPACT_ATOMS: atom_id res chain seq x y z
N MET A 1 -9.52 -2.33 -11.36
CA MET A 1 -9.05 -1.21 -10.57
C MET A 1 -8.03 -1.61 -9.48
N PHE A 2 -8.34 -2.59 -8.66
CA PHE A 2 -7.35 -3.12 -7.71
C PHE A 2 -6.33 -3.94 -8.49
N ARG A 3 -5.04 -3.65 -8.26
CA ARG A 3 -3.95 -4.29 -8.99
C ARG A 3 -3.19 -5.22 -8.07
N LYS A 4 -3.17 -6.49 -8.41
CA LYS A 4 -2.57 -7.53 -7.59
C LYS A 4 -1.05 -7.46 -7.65
N LEU A 5 -0.41 -7.21 -6.50
CA LEU A 5 1.04 -7.26 -6.35
C LEU A 5 1.50 -8.65 -5.95
N THR A 6 0.81 -9.24 -4.99
CA THR A 6 1.02 -10.62 -4.54
C THR A 6 -0.35 -11.26 -4.34
N ASP A 7 -0.38 -12.51 -3.90
CA ASP A 7 -1.65 -13.19 -3.60
C ASP A 7 -2.43 -12.52 -2.47
N THR A 8 -1.75 -11.73 -1.63
CA THR A 8 -2.37 -11.10 -0.46
C THR A 8 -2.27 -9.57 -0.45
N VAL A 9 -1.65 -8.94 -1.46
CA VAL A 9 -1.49 -7.49 -1.48
C VAL A 9 -1.92 -6.92 -2.82
N TYR A 10 -2.78 -5.89 -2.74
CA TYR A 10 -3.26 -5.15 -3.90
C TYR A 10 -2.88 -3.68 -3.75
N ALA A 11 -2.52 -3.05 -4.86
CA ALA A 11 -2.38 -1.60 -4.93
C ALA A 11 -3.51 -1.03 -5.79
N SER A 12 -3.90 0.21 -5.53
CA SER A 12 -5.02 0.82 -6.25
C SER A 12 -4.85 2.33 -6.39
N PRO A 13 -5.35 2.90 -7.48
CA PRO A 13 -5.64 4.34 -7.51
C PRO A 13 -6.68 4.68 -6.43
N GLN A 14 -6.97 5.98 -6.27
CA GLN A 14 -7.97 6.44 -5.31
C GLN A 14 -9.24 5.60 -5.39
N ILE A 15 -9.70 5.11 -4.24
CA ILE A 15 -10.93 4.36 -4.12
C ILE A 15 -12.07 5.26 -3.61
N GLY A 16 -13.29 4.87 -3.92
CA GLY A 16 -14.51 5.50 -3.39
C GLY A 16 -15.20 4.59 -2.40
N LEU A 17 -16.31 5.07 -1.84
CA LEU A 17 -17.07 4.32 -0.84
C LEU A 17 -17.61 3.00 -1.43
N ASP A 18 -17.98 3.00 -2.70
CA ASP A 18 -18.51 1.79 -3.36
C ASP A 18 -17.45 0.70 -3.49
N ASP A 19 -16.18 1.08 -3.53
CA ASP A 19 -15.08 0.11 -3.68
C ASP A 19 -14.85 -0.72 -2.43
N VAL A 20 -15.34 -0.26 -1.28
CA VAL A 20 -15.19 -1.00 -0.01
C VAL A 20 -15.91 -2.35 -0.06
N ALA A 21 -17.08 -2.39 -0.71
CA ALA A 21 -17.81 -3.65 -0.88
C ALA A 21 -17.03 -4.63 -1.76
N ASP A 22 -16.39 -4.14 -2.82
CA ASP A 22 -15.56 -4.96 -3.70
C ASP A 22 -14.34 -5.49 -2.94
N ALA A 23 -13.74 -4.65 -2.09
CA ALA A 23 -12.61 -5.07 -1.26
C ALA A 23 -13.03 -6.22 -0.32
N LYS A 24 -14.19 -6.09 0.31
CA LYS A 24 -14.70 -7.14 1.19
C LYS A 24 -14.90 -8.44 0.43
N ALA A 25 -15.44 -8.38 -0.78
CA ALA A 25 -15.69 -9.56 -1.61
C ALA A 25 -14.40 -10.28 -1.98
N LEU A 26 -13.27 -9.56 -2.05
CA LEU A 26 -11.95 -10.14 -2.33
C LEU A 26 -11.24 -10.68 -1.10
N GLY A 27 -11.85 -10.59 0.08
CA GLY A 27 -11.22 -11.04 1.32
C GLY A 27 -10.22 -10.05 1.90
N ILE A 28 -10.27 -8.79 1.47
CA ILE A 28 -9.39 -7.75 2.03
C ILE A 28 -9.82 -7.47 3.47
N GLY A 29 -8.87 -7.59 4.38
CA GLY A 29 -9.08 -7.35 5.81
C GLY A 29 -8.45 -6.06 6.32
N LEU A 30 -7.63 -5.40 5.49
CA LEU A 30 -6.97 -4.14 5.85
C LEU A 30 -6.89 -3.23 4.63
N ILE A 31 -7.29 -1.98 4.81
CA ILE A 31 -7.10 -0.92 3.83
C ILE A 31 -6.05 0.05 4.36
N VAL A 32 -5.02 0.33 3.54
CA VAL A 32 -3.97 1.30 3.84
C VAL A 32 -4.15 2.51 2.94
N ASN A 33 -4.31 3.68 3.52
CA ASN A 33 -4.42 4.94 2.78
C ASN A 33 -3.07 5.64 2.79
N ASN A 34 -2.40 5.67 1.63
CA ASN A 34 -1.11 6.34 1.48
C ASN A 34 -1.25 7.76 0.91
N ARG A 35 -2.46 8.22 0.66
CA ARG A 35 -2.68 9.53 0.07
C ARG A 35 -2.92 10.57 1.17
N PRO A 36 -2.15 11.67 1.19
CA PRO A 36 -2.43 12.77 2.11
C PRO A 36 -3.84 13.33 1.89
N GLU A 37 -4.49 13.75 2.97
CA GLU A 37 -5.81 14.38 2.86
C GLU A 37 -5.72 15.70 2.11
N GLY A 38 -6.74 15.99 1.30
CA GLY A 38 -6.84 17.28 0.63
C GLY A 38 -5.89 17.49 -0.53
N GLU A 39 -5.33 16.43 -1.12
CA GLU A 39 -4.48 16.58 -2.33
C GLU A 39 -5.25 17.14 -3.51
N SER A 40 -6.54 16.81 -3.62
CA SER A 40 -7.39 17.38 -4.66
C SER A 40 -8.81 17.55 -4.12
N GLY A 41 -9.59 18.42 -4.76
CA GLY A 41 -10.93 18.73 -4.30
C GLY A 41 -11.93 17.60 -4.47
N ASP A 42 -11.65 16.65 -5.36
CA ASP A 42 -12.52 15.51 -5.66
C ASP A 42 -12.13 14.24 -4.91
N GLN A 43 -11.15 14.32 -4.02
CA GLN A 43 -10.67 13.18 -3.27
C GLN A 43 -11.69 12.77 -2.20
N THR A 44 -12.02 11.47 -2.16
CA THR A 44 -12.85 10.94 -1.09
C THR A 44 -12.11 11.11 0.25
N PRO A 45 -12.71 11.77 1.25
CA PRO A 45 -12.06 11.95 2.55
C PRO A 45 -11.73 10.60 3.21
N GLY A 46 -10.53 10.52 3.79
CA GLY A 46 -10.07 9.30 4.46
C GLY A 46 -10.99 8.89 5.62
N ALA A 47 -11.55 9.85 6.34
CA ALA A 47 -12.47 9.57 7.45
C ALA A 47 -13.73 8.83 6.97
N GLU A 48 -14.25 9.18 5.80
CA GLU A 48 -15.42 8.50 5.23
C GLU A 48 -15.09 7.08 4.82
N LEU A 49 -13.90 6.87 4.24
CA LEU A 49 -13.44 5.53 3.88
C LEU A 49 -13.19 4.69 5.12
N ALA A 50 -12.61 5.28 6.16
CA ALA A 50 -12.39 4.59 7.43
C ALA A 50 -13.70 4.11 8.05
N ALA A 51 -14.74 4.96 8.04
CA ALA A 51 -16.05 4.59 8.55
C ALA A 51 -16.70 3.48 7.73
N ALA A 52 -16.59 3.55 6.39
CA ALA A 52 -17.12 2.52 5.51
C ALA A 52 -16.39 1.18 5.70
N ALA A 53 -15.07 1.22 5.85
CA ALA A 53 -14.27 0.02 6.11
C ALA A 53 -14.68 -0.61 7.44
N GLN A 54 -14.81 0.19 8.49
CA GLN A 54 -15.24 -0.30 9.80
C GLN A 54 -16.60 -0.97 9.72
N ALA A 55 -17.55 -0.35 9.02
CA ALA A 55 -18.89 -0.91 8.84
C ALA A 55 -18.86 -2.25 8.09
N ALA A 56 -17.87 -2.44 7.22
CA ALA A 56 -17.68 -3.68 6.47
C ALA A 56 -16.82 -4.71 7.21
N GLY A 57 -16.32 -4.39 8.40
CA GLY A 57 -15.43 -5.27 9.16
C GLY A 57 -13.99 -5.30 8.64
N ILE A 58 -13.58 -4.25 7.93
CA ILE A 58 -12.23 -4.11 7.38
C ILE A 58 -11.46 -3.11 8.24
N ALA A 59 -10.24 -3.47 8.65
CA ALA A 59 -9.36 -2.53 9.36
C ALA A 59 -8.86 -1.44 8.39
N TYR A 60 -8.54 -0.27 8.95
CA TYR A 60 -8.09 0.87 8.17
C TYR A 60 -6.94 1.57 8.88
N VAL A 61 -5.91 1.94 8.12
CA VAL A 61 -4.79 2.73 8.64
C VAL A 61 -4.38 3.76 7.60
N ALA A 62 -4.02 4.96 8.06
CA ALA A 62 -3.50 6.01 7.21
C ALA A 62 -1.98 6.10 7.40
N ILE A 63 -1.22 5.97 6.32
CA ILE A 63 0.23 6.15 6.28
C ILE A 63 0.52 7.09 5.12
N PRO A 64 0.28 8.40 5.30
CA PRO A 64 0.36 9.33 4.18
C PRO A 64 1.80 9.47 3.66
N VAL A 65 1.94 9.47 2.34
CA VAL A 65 3.19 9.67 1.64
C VAL A 65 3.02 10.87 0.71
N THR A 66 3.85 11.89 0.91
CA THR A 66 3.85 13.08 0.07
C THR A 66 4.90 12.94 -1.04
N HIS A 67 4.97 13.94 -1.92
CA HIS A 67 6.00 13.99 -2.95
C HIS A 67 7.41 14.25 -2.39
N ALA A 68 7.52 14.53 -1.08
CA ALA A 68 8.81 14.68 -0.42
C ALA A 68 9.59 13.37 -0.31
N GLY A 69 8.93 12.24 -0.55
CA GLY A 69 9.57 10.94 -0.59
C GLY A 69 9.22 10.05 0.60
N PHE A 70 10.05 9.04 0.82
CA PHE A 70 9.81 8.01 1.82
C PHE A 70 10.76 8.16 3.01
N SER A 71 10.25 7.89 4.21
CA SER A 71 11.03 7.96 5.45
C SER A 71 11.02 6.60 6.16
N GLU A 72 11.96 6.41 7.07
CA GLU A 72 12.02 5.18 7.86
C GLU A 72 10.75 4.94 8.68
N PRO A 73 10.13 5.95 9.34
CA PRO A 73 8.86 5.73 10.04
C PRO A 73 7.73 5.25 9.14
N GLN A 74 7.66 5.74 7.89
CA GLN A 74 6.64 5.28 6.93
C GLN A 74 6.87 3.82 6.57
N VAL A 75 8.12 3.44 6.29
CA VAL A 75 8.47 2.06 5.96
C VAL A 75 8.14 1.13 7.13
N ALA A 76 8.51 1.53 8.35
CA ALA A 76 8.22 0.75 9.55
C ALA A 76 6.70 0.61 9.78
N ALA A 77 5.94 1.68 9.59
CA ALA A 77 4.49 1.64 9.73
C ALA A 77 3.84 0.71 8.71
N MET A 78 4.33 0.72 7.48
CA MET A 78 3.83 -0.18 6.44
C MET A 78 4.17 -1.63 6.75
N ARG A 79 5.40 -1.89 7.24
CA ARG A 79 5.81 -3.23 7.66
C ARG A 79 4.90 -3.74 8.77
N GLU A 80 4.62 -2.91 9.76
CA GLU A 80 3.73 -3.27 10.86
C GLU A 80 2.32 -3.56 10.36
N ALA A 81 1.80 -2.74 9.44
CA ALA A 81 0.47 -2.93 8.88
C ALA A 81 0.37 -4.27 8.15
N LEU A 82 1.37 -4.61 7.34
CA LEU A 82 1.41 -5.89 6.63
C LEU A 82 1.47 -7.06 7.60
N ASP A 83 2.26 -6.95 8.68
CA ASP A 83 2.37 -8.00 9.68
C ASP A 83 1.05 -8.21 10.43
N ARG A 84 0.36 -7.11 10.76
CA ARG A 84 -0.93 -7.17 11.48
C ARG A 84 -2.04 -7.78 10.64
N ALA A 85 -1.98 -7.63 9.33
CA ALA A 85 -2.97 -8.23 8.44
C ALA A 85 -2.93 -9.76 8.46
N GLY A 86 -1.75 -10.34 8.78
CA GLY A 86 -1.60 -11.79 8.87
C GLY A 86 -1.98 -12.46 7.55
N ASP A 87 -2.95 -13.35 7.61
CA ASP A 87 -3.43 -14.08 6.43
C ASP A 87 -4.46 -13.31 5.61
N SER A 88 -4.93 -12.17 6.10
CA SER A 88 -5.89 -11.34 5.37
C SER A 88 -5.21 -10.60 4.23
N ALA A 89 -5.96 -10.36 3.16
CA ALA A 89 -5.45 -9.54 2.06
C ALA A 89 -5.44 -8.06 2.45
N VAL A 90 -4.53 -7.32 1.84
CA VAL A 90 -4.32 -5.89 2.07
C VAL A 90 -4.56 -5.11 0.79
N LEU A 91 -5.28 -4.01 0.87
CA LEU A 91 -5.45 -3.05 -0.21
C LEU A 91 -4.78 -1.75 0.20
N ALA A 92 -3.75 -1.34 -0.51
CA ALA A 92 -3.09 -0.05 -0.31
C ALA A 92 -3.43 0.86 -1.48
N TYR A 93 -3.84 2.09 -1.20
CA TYR A 93 -4.19 3.02 -2.25
C TYR A 93 -3.56 4.40 -2.04
N CYS A 94 -3.37 5.10 -3.14
CA CYS A 94 -3.02 6.52 -3.17
C CYS A 94 -3.71 7.11 -4.40
N ARG A 95 -3.20 8.19 -4.97
CA ARG A 95 -3.84 8.77 -6.14
C ARG A 95 -3.82 7.84 -7.35
N SER A 96 -2.65 7.24 -7.64
CA SER A 96 -2.46 6.34 -8.80
C SER A 96 -2.14 4.91 -8.43
N GLY A 97 -1.81 4.66 -7.16
CA GLY A 97 -1.29 3.38 -6.69
C GLY A 97 0.23 3.31 -6.66
N THR A 98 0.91 4.28 -7.25
CA THR A 98 2.38 4.28 -7.33
C THR A 98 3.05 4.38 -5.97
N ARG A 99 2.67 5.39 -5.17
CA ARG A 99 3.25 5.57 -3.83
C ARG A 99 2.99 4.35 -2.95
N SER A 100 1.81 3.77 -3.04
CA SER A 100 1.45 2.56 -2.30
C SER A 100 2.33 1.39 -2.71
N THR A 101 2.55 1.20 -3.99
CA THR A 101 3.41 0.13 -4.50
C THR A 101 4.86 0.32 -4.06
N LEU A 102 5.38 1.55 -4.15
CA LEU A 102 6.75 1.85 -3.73
C LEU A 102 6.93 1.62 -2.24
N LEU A 103 5.98 2.06 -1.41
CA LEU A 103 6.07 1.86 0.04
C LEU A 103 5.96 0.38 0.41
N TRP A 104 5.07 -0.36 -0.24
CA TRP A 104 4.97 -1.80 -0.06
C TRP A 104 6.31 -2.49 -0.33
N ALA A 105 6.94 -2.15 -1.45
CA ALA A 105 8.23 -2.76 -1.83
C ALA A 105 9.32 -2.43 -0.81
N LEU A 106 9.38 -1.17 -0.33
CA LEU A 106 10.33 -0.77 0.69
C LEU A 106 10.12 -1.54 2.00
N ALA A 107 8.87 -1.73 2.40
CA ALA A 107 8.53 -2.49 3.60
C ALA A 107 8.96 -3.95 3.46
N GLU A 108 8.70 -4.57 2.31
CA GLU A 108 9.10 -5.96 2.06
C GLU A 108 10.62 -6.12 2.02
N ALA A 109 11.33 -5.18 1.37
CA ALA A 109 12.80 -5.21 1.34
C ALA A 109 13.38 -5.08 2.75
N SER A 110 12.78 -4.25 3.60
CA SER A 110 13.22 -4.08 4.98
C SER A 110 13.06 -5.36 5.80
N ALA A 111 12.19 -6.25 5.38
CA ALA A 111 11.96 -7.55 6.02
C ALA A 111 12.73 -8.69 5.32
N GLY A 112 13.61 -8.38 4.38
CA GLY A 112 14.43 -9.38 3.68
C GLY A 112 13.92 -9.77 2.30
N GLY A 113 12.91 -9.08 1.77
CA GLY A 113 12.40 -9.35 0.42
C GLY A 113 13.47 -9.08 -0.65
N ASP A 114 13.47 -9.90 -1.69
CA ASP A 114 14.43 -9.76 -2.80
C ASP A 114 13.99 -8.62 -3.72
N PRO A 115 14.81 -7.56 -3.88
CA PRO A 115 14.46 -6.43 -4.74
C PRO A 115 14.08 -6.81 -6.17
N ALA A 116 14.74 -7.81 -6.75
CA ALA A 116 14.42 -8.25 -8.11
C ALA A 116 13.01 -8.85 -8.21
N MET A 117 12.62 -9.66 -7.23
CA MET A 117 11.28 -10.24 -7.18
C MET A 117 10.22 -9.19 -6.93
N LEU A 118 10.52 -8.20 -6.08
CA LEU A 118 9.61 -7.10 -5.82
C LEU A 118 9.39 -6.25 -7.07
N ALA A 119 10.46 -5.95 -7.81
CA ALA A 119 10.38 -5.21 -9.07
C ALA A 119 9.53 -5.95 -10.10
N GLU A 120 9.69 -7.28 -10.18
CA GLU A 120 8.91 -8.11 -11.10
C GLU A 120 7.42 -8.09 -10.73
N ALA A 121 7.11 -8.22 -9.45
CA ALA A 121 5.72 -8.16 -8.96
C ALA A 121 5.08 -6.80 -9.27
N ALA A 122 5.81 -5.70 -9.04
CA ALA A 122 5.32 -4.36 -9.35
C ALA A 122 5.09 -4.18 -10.85
N ALA A 123 6.02 -4.65 -11.67
CA ALA A 123 5.90 -4.56 -13.12
C ALA A 123 4.68 -5.32 -13.64
N GLY A 124 4.40 -6.48 -13.06
CA GLY A 124 3.21 -7.26 -13.39
C GLY A 124 1.91 -6.53 -13.09
N ALA A 125 1.93 -5.62 -12.13
CA ALA A 125 0.79 -4.78 -11.79
C ALA A 125 0.79 -3.43 -12.54
N GLY A 126 1.80 -3.16 -13.35
CA GLY A 126 1.90 -1.93 -14.13
C GLY A 126 2.65 -0.80 -13.44
N TYR A 127 3.45 -1.10 -12.42
CA TYR A 127 4.23 -0.10 -11.69
C TYR A 127 5.72 -0.33 -11.84
N ASP A 128 6.51 0.73 -11.64
CA ASP A 128 7.96 0.72 -11.79
C ASP A 128 8.62 1.11 -10.46
N LEU A 129 9.51 0.25 -9.95
CA LEU A 129 10.24 0.49 -8.71
C LEU A 129 11.54 1.28 -8.91
N ALA A 130 11.91 1.65 -10.15
CA ALA A 130 13.15 2.36 -10.42
C ALA A 130 13.36 3.60 -9.54
N PRO A 131 12.33 4.42 -9.24
CA PRO A 131 12.53 5.60 -8.39
C PRO A 131 13.08 5.31 -6.99
N VAL A 132 12.89 4.10 -6.47
CA VAL A 132 13.35 3.72 -5.14
C VAL A 132 14.37 2.58 -5.16
N ALA A 133 14.89 2.21 -6.32
CA ALA A 133 15.80 1.07 -6.44
C ALA A 133 17.03 1.16 -5.50
N PRO A 134 17.73 2.30 -5.37
CA PRO A 134 18.84 2.38 -4.43
C PRO A 134 18.42 2.15 -2.98
N LEU A 135 17.27 2.67 -2.59
CA LEU A 135 16.75 2.50 -1.23
C LEU A 135 16.32 1.05 -0.98
N LEU A 136 15.72 0.40 -1.99
CA LEU A 136 15.38 -1.03 -1.91
C LEU A 136 16.61 -1.87 -1.65
N ASP A 137 17.66 -1.64 -2.42
CA ASP A 137 18.91 -2.40 -2.30
C ASP A 137 19.54 -2.20 -0.92
N MET A 138 19.53 -0.97 -0.43
CA MET A 138 20.05 -0.65 0.90
C MET A 138 19.26 -1.36 2.00
N LEU A 139 17.94 -1.31 1.95
CA LEU A 139 17.09 -1.94 2.95
C LEU A 139 17.25 -3.46 2.93
N ALA A 140 17.28 -4.06 1.75
CA ALA A 140 17.48 -5.51 1.63
C ALA A 140 18.83 -5.95 2.15
N ALA A 141 19.89 -5.18 1.88
CA ALA A 141 21.23 -5.47 2.38
C ALA A 141 21.30 -5.40 3.91
N ARG A 142 20.59 -4.42 4.51
CA ARG A 142 20.55 -4.26 5.98
C ARG A 142 19.75 -5.39 6.64
N ALA A 143 18.76 -5.94 5.98
CA ALA A 143 17.93 -7.02 6.49
C ALA A 143 18.65 -8.37 6.42
N GLY A 144 19.54 -8.52 5.45
CA GLY A 144 20.32 -9.72 5.26
C GLY A 144 21.55 -9.74 6.12
#